data_5e42cf8284c00166b9a062c8e525e775
#
_entry.id   5e42cf8284c00166b9a062c8e525e775
#
_cell.length_a   1.000
_cell.length_b   1.000
_cell.length_c   1.000
_cell.angle_alpha   90.00
_cell.angle_beta   90.00
_cell.angle_gamma   90.00
#
_symmetry.space_group_name_H-M   'P 1'
#
loop_
_entity.id
_entity.type
_entity.pdbx_description
1 polymer ?
#
loop_
_entity_poly.entity_id
_entity_poly.type
_entity_poly.pdbx_seq_one_letter_code
_entity_poly.pdbx_strand_id
1 'polypeptide(L)'
;MFDQGLVFGESNPVSIQTVTVNDLQFQCRTSGLENKGDGIILLHGFPETSHMWIDLIPLLASEGYQVVAPDQRGYNPGSLPNKKLDYQLDKLCDDIFQLANKFDFERFHLVGHDWGSSVGWAMLTLQPNRILSWSALSVPHLKAFMHAYKTNKNQQKKSRYVGFFKLPFLPEYYFAFNNHSKLKSLWHFSSEEQIDEYLQAFSKKGVLKSSLNWYRANLGRTSSGSIKNIGEVHTPTLLIWGNRDSAIGRAGVEANAKYMKGPYTFIELDVGHWLIQESFQKVSEAIIDHIKKYSILIE
;
A
#
# COMPACT_ATOMS: atom_id res chain seq x y z
N MET A 1 29.63 -4.09 24.83
CA MET A 1 30.76 -4.16 23.90
C MET A 1 30.19 -4.41 22.51
N PHE A 2 30.46 -3.49 21.60
CA PHE A 2 30.15 -3.42 20.17
C PHE A 2 28.68 -3.23 19.76
N ASP A 3 28.28 -1.95 19.87
CA ASP A 3 27.39 -1.27 18.93
C ASP A 3 28.08 -1.30 17.55
N GLN A 4 27.63 -2.16 16.65
CA GLN A 4 27.99 -2.05 15.24
C GLN A 4 26.92 -1.18 14.59
N GLY A 5 27.11 0.13 14.68
CA GLY A 5 26.37 1.08 13.85
C GLY A 5 26.48 0.66 12.38
N LEU A 6 25.34 0.40 11.75
CA LEU A 6 25.22 0.26 10.31
C LEU A 6 25.87 1.49 9.66
N VAL A 7 27.01 1.26 9.05
CA VAL A 7 27.66 2.26 8.16
C VAL A 7 26.78 2.32 6.91
N PHE A 8 25.94 3.34 6.82
CA PHE A 8 25.19 3.65 5.61
C PHE A 8 26.23 4.04 4.53
N GLY A 9 26.43 3.14 3.55
CA GLY A 9 27.08 3.47 2.30
C GLY A 9 26.35 4.63 1.61
N GLU A 10 26.96 5.24 0.59
CA GLU A 10 26.36 6.35 -0.18
C GLU A 10 24.89 6.02 -0.48
N SER A 11 23.96 6.83 0.06
CA SER A 11 22.53 6.58 -0.06
C SER A 11 22.13 6.71 -1.52
N ASN A 12 21.60 5.63 -2.11
CA ASN A 12 21.01 5.68 -3.45
C ASN A 12 19.90 6.76 -3.46
N PRO A 13 20.07 7.85 -4.23
CA PRO A 13 19.13 8.96 -4.17
C PRO A 13 17.75 8.53 -4.63
N VAL A 14 16.72 9.00 -3.93
CA VAL A 14 15.34 8.86 -4.37
C VAL A 14 15.04 9.95 -5.39
N SER A 15 14.66 9.57 -6.59
CA SER A 15 14.22 10.47 -7.65
C SER A 15 12.71 10.37 -7.87
N ILE A 16 12.11 11.44 -8.41
CA ILE A 16 10.70 11.47 -8.80
C ILE A 16 10.63 11.56 -10.31
N GLN A 17 9.89 10.64 -10.93
CA GLN A 17 9.62 10.68 -12.35
C GLN A 17 8.13 10.54 -12.64
N THR A 18 7.68 11.16 -13.75
CA THR A 18 6.31 11.03 -14.21
C THR A 18 6.22 9.94 -15.27
N VAL A 19 5.37 8.96 -15.03
CA VAL A 19 5.14 7.82 -15.92
C VAL A 19 3.71 7.83 -16.43
N THR A 20 3.51 7.72 -17.74
CA THR A 20 2.18 7.69 -18.35
C THR A 20 1.77 6.24 -18.64
N VAL A 21 0.66 5.81 -18.04
CA VAL A 21 -0.03 4.54 -18.31
C VAL A 21 -1.54 4.77 -18.27
N ASN A 22 -2.30 4.03 -19.08
CA ASN A 22 -3.77 4.12 -19.12
C ASN A 22 -4.30 5.57 -19.30
N ASP A 23 -3.61 6.37 -20.11
CA ASP A 23 -3.89 7.81 -20.33
C ASP A 23 -3.84 8.67 -19.05
N LEU A 24 -3.20 8.18 -18.00
CA LEU A 24 -2.99 8.87 -16.72
C LEU A 24 -1.50 9.04 -16.46
N GLN A 25 -1.15 10.14 -15.77
CA GLN A 25 0.23 10.44 -15.37
C GLN A 25 0.40 10.13 -13.88
N PHE A 26 1.34 9.24 -13.58
CA PHE A 26 1.68 8.84 -12.22
C PHE A 26 3.02 9.45 -11.83
N GLN A 27 3.10 10.05 -10.64
CA GLN A 27 4.36 10.38 -10.03
C GLN A 27 4.89 9.12 -9.34
N CYS A 28 6.11 8.71 -9.68
CA CYS A 28 6.75 7.54 -9.11
C CYS A 28 8.05 7.96 -8.41
N ARG A 29 8.19 7.64 -7.13
CA ARG A 29 9.49 7.67 -6.46
C ARG A 29 10.26 6.43 -6.84
N THR A 30 11.50 6.60 -7.25
CA THR A 30 12.35 5.51 -7.75
C THR A 30 13.75 5.61 -7.17
N SER A 31 14.39 4.46 -7.01
CA SER A 31 15.82 4.37 -6.66
C SER A 31 16.38 3.05 -7.16
N GLY A 32 17.67 3.02 -7.49
CA GLY A 32 18.37 1.81 -7.91
C GLY A 32 17.87 1.22 -9.23
N LEU A 33 17.31 2.02 -10.16
CA LEU A 33 16.84 1.50 -11.46
C LEU A 33 17.96 0.94 -12.34
N GLU A 34 19.21 1.29 -12.06
CA GLU A 34 20.42 0.76 -12.68
C GLU A 34 20.87 -0.59 -12.07
N ASN A 35 20.29 -1.01 -10.95
CA ASN A 35 20.61 -2.26 -10.29
C ASN A 35 20.15 -3.46 -11.16
N LYS A 36 20.77 -4.62 -10.91
CA LYS A 36 20.48 -5.86 -11.65
C LYS A 36 19.50 -6.78 -10.91
N GLY A 37 19.19 -6.47 -9.66
CA GLY A 37 18.23 -7.25 -8.86
C GLY A 37 16.79 -7.07 -9.31
N ASP A 38 15.91 -7.86 -8.72
CA ASP A 38 14.49 -7.86 -9.06
C ASP A 38 13.84 -6.49 -8.82
N GLY A 39 12.78 -6.19 -9.57
CA GLY A 39 11.95 -5.02 -9.35
C GLY A 39 11.11 -5.15 -8.08
N ILE A 40 10.92 -4.04 -7.37
CA ILE A 40 10.04 -3.94 -6.19
C ILE A 40 9.05 -2.80 -6.41
N ILE A 41 7.75 -3.07 -6.20
CA ILE A 41 6.72 -2.03 -6.22
C ILE A 41 6.14 -1.85 -4.82
N LEU A 42 6.10 -0.59 -4.35
CA LEU A 42 5.61 -0.20 -3.02
C LEU A 42 4.30 0.59 -3.14
N LEU A 43 3.21 0.08 -2.57
CA LEU A 43 1.87 0.65 -2.67
C LEU A 43 1.42 1.25 -1.35
N HIS A 44 1.19 2.57 -1.34
CA HIS A 44 0.68 3.30 -0.17
C HIS A 44 -0.84 3.11 0.02
N GLY A 45 -1.36 3.57 1.16
CA GLY A 45 -2.79 3.59 1.46
C GLY A 45 -3.36 5.01 1.61
N PHE A 46 -4.57 5.10 2.19
CA PHE A 46 -5.23 6.37 2.49
C PHE A 46 -5.03 6.74 3.97
N PRO A 47 -4.71 7.98 4.28
CA PRO A 47 -4.50 9.12 3.40
C PRO A 47 -3.00 9.49 3.24
N GLU A 48 -2.22 8.62 2.66
CA GLU A 48 -0.79 8.84 2.41
C GLU A 48 -0.48 8.87 0.92
N THR A 49 0.78 9.14 0.56
CA THR A 49 1.32 9.08 -0.79
C THR A 49 2.53 8.13 -0.82
N SER A 50 3.16 7.98 -1.97
CA SER A 50 4.41 7.20 -2.09
C SER A 50 5.52 7.68 -1.14
N HIS A 51 5.40 8.89 -0.60
CA HIS A 51 6.36 9.44 0.36
C HIS A 51 6.42 8.68 1.70
N MET A 52 5.38 7.90 2.04
CA MET A 52 5.45 7.02 3.22
C MET A 52 6.62 6.02 3.17
N TRP A 53 7.10 5.74 1.97
CA TRP A 53 8.18 4.78 1.71
C TRP A 53 9.56 5.43 1.61
N ILE A 54 9.69 6.76 1.88
CA ILE A 54 10.90 7.54 1.60
C ILE A 54 12.16 6.94 2.24
N ASP A 55 12.04 6.39 3.44
CA ASP A 55 13.14 5.79 4.17
C ASP A 55 13.40 4.32 3.76
N LEU A 56 12.37 3.60 3.26
CA LEU A 56 12.50 2.21 2.83
C LEU A 56 13.09 2.08 1.42
N ILE A 57 12.76 3.02 0.52
CA ILE A 57 13.22 3.00 -0.88
C ILE A 57 14.75 2.90 -0.99
N PRO A 58 15.55 3.78 -0.35
CA PRO A 58 17.00 3.72 -0.47
C PRO A 58 17.61 2.47 0.18
N LEU A 59 17.00 1.92 1.23
CA LEU A 59 17.45 0.68 1.84
C LEU A 59 17.31 -0.51 0.88
N LEU A 60 16.15 -0.63 0.22
CA LEU A 60 15.94 -1.69 -0.78
C LEU A 60 16.86 -1.51 -1.99
N ALA A 61 17.09 -0.28 -2.44
CA ALA A 61 18.00 0.00 -3.53
C ALA A 61 19.46 -0.32 -3.18
N SER A 62 19.89 -0.08 -1.94
CA SER A 62 21.24 -0.44 -1.46
C SER A 62 21.45 -1.96 -1.37
N GLU A 63 20.38 -2.73 -1.27
CA GLU A 63 20.40 -4.20 -1.34
C GLU A 63 20.42 -4.73 -2.78
N GLY A 64 20.54 -3.84 -3.79
CA GLY A 64 20.68 -4.20 -5.20
C GLY A 64 19.36 -4.30 -5.97
N TYR A 65 18.23 -3.92 -5.38
CA TYR A 65 16.91 -3.95 -6.02
C TYR A 65 16.59 -2.69 -6.82
N GLN A 66 15.68 -2.81 -7.79
CA GLN A 66 15.10 -1.69 -8.51
C GLN A 66 13.77 -1.32 -7.85
N VAL A 67 13.63 -0.12 -7.30
CA VAL A 67 12.49 0.23 -6.45
C VAL A 67 11.61 1.30 -7.09
N VAL A 68 10.31 1.05 -7.13
CA VAL A 68 9.30 1.99 -7.65
C VAL A 68 8.14 2.11 -6.64
N ALA A 69 7.84 3.33 -6.23
CA ALA A 69 6.71 3.66 -5.38
C ALA A 69 5.84 4.73 -6.07
N PRO A 70 4.71 4.35 -6.70
CA PRO A 70 3.82 5.31 -7.36
C PRO A 70 2.91 6.03 -6.35
N ASP A 71 2.64 7.32 -6.59
CA ASP A 71 1.41 7.94 -6.11
C ASP A 71 0.26 7.33 -6.91
N GLN A 72 -0.51 6.45 -6.29
CA GLN A 72 -1.51 5.64 -6.97
C GLN A 72 -2.64 6.51 -7.55
N ARG A 73 -3.48 5.92 -8.41
CA ARG A 73 -4.64 6.59 -9.05
C ARG A 73 -5.45 7.39 -8.04
N GLY A 74 -5.62 8.69 -8.31
CA GLY A 74 -6.38 9.57 -7.44
C GLY A 74 -5.57 10.37 -6.43
N TYR A 75 -4.24 10.17 -6.36
CA TYR A 75 -3.38 10.81 -5.37
C TYR A 75 -2.47 11.91 -5.95
N ASN A 76 -2.45 12.09 -7.26
CA ASN A 76 -1.79 13.24 -7.90
C ASN A 76 -2.66 13.83 -9.03
N PRO A 77 -2.48 15.11 -9.40
CA PRO A 77 -3.35 15.77 -10.41
C PRO A 77 -3.41 15.10 -11.78
N GLY A 78 -2.34 14.39 -12.17
CA GLY A 78 -2.25 13.68 -13.45
C GLY A 78 -3.07 12.38 -13.50
N SER A 79 -3.54 11.87 -12.35
CA SER A 79 -4.23 10.58 -12.23
C SER A 79 -5.62 10.67 -11.57
N LEU A 80 -6.40 11.70 -11.92
CA LEU A 80 -7.74 11.99 -11.35
C LEU A 80 -8.88 11.72 -12.34
N PRO A 81 -9.22 10.47 -12.69
CA PRO A 81 -10.38 10.22 -13.54
C PRO A 81 -11.67 10.69 -12.87
N ASN A 82 -12.64 11.15 -13.70
CA ASN A 82 -13.84 11.81 -13.21
C ASN A 82 -14.90 10.86 -12.63
N LYS A 83 -14.98 9.63 -13.16
CA LYS A 83 -16.04 8.69 -12.81
C LYS A 83 -15.63 7.86 -11.59
N LYS A 84 -16.55 7.70 -10.64
CA LYS A 84 -16.35 6.87 -9.45
C LYS A 84 -15.91 5.44 -9.80
N LEU A 85 -16.46 4.84 -10.86
CA LEU A 85 -16.16 3.47 -11.27
C LEU A 85 -14.75 3.30 -11.84
N ASP A 86 -14.07 4.40 -12.21
CA ASP A 86 -12.67 4.35 -12.63
C ASP A 86 -11.72 4.04 -11.46
N TYR A 87 -12.21 4.02 -10.22
CA TYR A 87 -11.46 3.67 -9.00
C TYR A 87 -11.76 2.26 -8.50
N GLN A 88 -12.33 1.38 -9.32
CA GLN A 88 -12.52 -0.03 -8.99
C GLN A 88 -11.17 -0.78 -8.94
N LEU A 89 -11.08 -1.81 -8.10
CA LEU A 89 -9.83 -2.53 -7.84
C LEU A 89 -9.17 -3.10 -9.10
N ASP A 90 -9.94 -3.55 -10.08
CA ASP A 90 -9.42 -4.03 -11.36
C ASP A 90 -8.66 -2.94 -12.12
N LYS A 91 -9.16 -1.69 -12.10
CA LYS A 91 -8.48 -0.52 -12.70
C LYS A 91 -7.22 -0.14 -11.94
N LEU A 92 -7.28 -0.20 -10.61
CA LEU A 92 -6.13 0.10 -9.75
C LEU A 92 -5.02 -0.93 -9.96
N CYS A 93 -5.37 -2.22 -10.07
CA CYS A 93 -4.42 -3.30 -10.35
C CYS A 93 -3.81 -3.16 -11.75
N ASP A 94 -4.63 -2.82 -12.76
CA ASP A 94 -4.15 -2.64 -14.12
C ASP A 94 -3.10 -1.52 -14.20
N ASP A 95 -3.31 -0.39 -13.51
CA ASP A 95 -2.31 0.67 -13.44
C ASP A 95 -0.95 0.16 -12.94
N ILE A 96 -0.96 -0.64 -11.86
CA ILE A 96 0.29 -1.15 -11.30
C ILE A 96 0.97 -2.15 -12.23
N PHE A 97 0.21 -3.02 -12.92
CA PHE A 97 0.79 -3.90 -13.93
C PHE A 97 1.36 -3.13 -15.13
N GLN A 98 0.68 -2.06 -15.57
CA GLN A 98 1.19 -1.21 -16.65
C GLN A 98 2.43 -0.41 -16.21
N LEU A 99 2.47 0.07 -14.98
CA LEU A 99 3.68 0.69 -14.41
C LEU A 99 4.83 -0.33 -14.36
N ALA A 100 4.58 -1.55 -13.88
CA ALA A 100 5.59 -2.62 -13.89
C ALA A 100 6.14 -2.85 -15.31
N ASN A 101 5.27 -2.87 -16.33
CA ASN A 101 5.69 -3.01 -17.74
C ASN A 101 6.54 -1.82 -18.22
N LYS A 102 6.27 -0.59 -17.75
CA LYS A 102 7.06 0.60 -18.10
C LYS A 102 8.47 0.61 -17.51
N PHE A 103 8.65 -0.10 -16.40
CA PHE A 103 9.94 -0.30 -15.75
C PHE A 103 10.60 -1.65 -16.15
N ASP A 104 10.05 -2.35 -17.14
CA ASP A 104 10.52 -3.66 -17.63
C ASP A 104 10.52 -4.76 -16.54
N PHE A 105 9.66 -4.63 -15.53
CA PHE A 105 9.48 -5.63 -14.49
C PHE A 105 8.54 -6.74 -14.96
N GLU A 106 9.06 -7.79 -15.59
CA GLU A 106 8.27 -8.95 -15.98
C GLU A 106 7.70 -9.65 -14.74
N ARG A 107 8.53 -9.85 -13.73
CA ARG A 107 8.16 -10.32 -12.39
C ARG A 107 8.76 -9.39 -11.35
N PHE A 108 8.06 -9.20 -10.23
CA PHE A 108 8.48 -8.25 -9.21
C PHE A 108 7.99 -8.64 -7.82
N HIS A 109 8.66 -8.12 -6.79
CA HIS A 109 8.18 -8.14 -5.42
C HIS A 109 7.16 -7.03 -5.20
N LEU A 110 6.15 -7.31 -4.39
CA LEU A 110 5.09 -6.37 -4.09
C LEU A 110 4.99 -6.13 -2.59
N VAL A 111 4.94 -4.86 -2.20
CA VAL A 111 4.71 -4.43 -0.81
C VAL A 111 3.54 -3.47 -0.80
N GLY A 112 2.62 -3.60 0.15
CA GLY A 112 1.49 -2.68 0.23
C GLY A 112 1.00 -2.47 1.64
N HIS A 113 0.52 -1.25 1.91
CA HIS A 113 -0.10 -0.86 3.17
C HIS A 113 -1.52 -0.37 2.93
N ASP A 114 -2.46 -0.67 3.84
CA ASP A 114 -3.85 -0.23 3.82
C ASP A 114 -4.54 -0.53 2.46
N TRP A 115 -4.96 0.48 1.70
CA TRP A 115 -5.49 0.29 0.34
C TRP A 115 -4.46 -0.33 -0.61
N GLY A 116 -3.18 -0.02 -0.47
CA GLY A 116 -2.11 -0.69 -1.21
C GLY A 116 -2.10 -2.19 -0.96
N SER A 117 -2.35 -2.64 0.29
CA SER A 117 -2.55 -4.06 0.57
C SER A 117 -3.80 -4.61 -0.12
N SER A 118 -4.89 -3.84 -0.16
CA SER A 118 -6.12 -4.28 -0.85
C SER A 118 -5.89 -4.47 -2.35
N VAL A 119 -5.12 -3.59 -2.98
CA VAL A 119 -4.69 -3.72 -4.39
C VAL A 119 -3.79 -4.94 -4.56
N GLY A 120 -2.79 -5.13 -3.69
CA GLY A 120 -1.88 -6.27 -3.76
C GLY A 120 -2.61 -7.61 -3.69
N TRP A 121 -3.53 -7.79 -2.75
CA TRP A 121 -4.36 -9.00 -2.68
C TRP A 121 -5.17 -9.25 -3.96
N ALA A 122 -5.68 -8.21 -4.61
CA ALA A 122 -6.39 -8.33 -5.87
C ALA A 122 -5.44 -8.71 -7.03
N MET A 123 -4.24 -8.13 -7.07
CA MET A 123 -3.21 -8.44 -8.07
C MET A 123 -2.78 -9.91 -8.05
N LEU A 124 -2.66 -10.52 -6.85
CA LEU A 124 -2.39 -11.96 -6.70
C LEU A 124 -3.46 -12.86 -7.31
N THR A 125 -4.68 -12.37 -7.47
CA THR A 125 -5.76 -13.10 -8.13
C THR A 125 -5.72 -12.91 -9.64
N LEU A 126 -5.39 -11.71 -10.10
CA LEU A 126 -5.45 -11.34 -11.52
C LEU A 126 -4.26 -11.89 -12.29
N GLN A 127 -3.05 -11.73 -11.77
CA GLN A 127 -1.81 -12.16 -12.42
C GLN A 127 -0.79 -12.70 -11.37
N PRO A 128 -1.08 -13.84 -10.70
CA PRO A 128 -0.22 -14.35 -9.63
C PRO A 128 1.21 -14.64 -10.07
N ASN A 129 1.41 -15.05 -11.33
CA ASN A 129 2.71 -15.39 -11.88
C ASN A 129 3.66 -14.18 -12.04
N ARG A 130 3.11 -12.95 -11.99
CA ARG A 130 3.89 -11.71 -12.04
C ARG A 130 4.52 -11.35 -10.68
N ILE A 131 4.03 -11.92 -9.58
CA ILE A 131 4.43 -11.54 -8.22
C ILE A 131 5.37 -12.59 -7.63
N LEU A 132 6.62 -12.20 -7.37
CA LEU A 132 7.65 -13.05 -6.77
C LEU A 132 7.39 -13.31 -5.30
N SER A 133 7.12 -12.25 -4.55
CA SER A 133 6.67 -12.30 -3.17
C SER A 133 5.74 -11.14 -2.85
N TRP A 134 4.92 -11.33 -1.83
CA TRP A 134 3.93 -10.36 -1.37
C TRP A 134 4.15 -10.01 0.11
N SER A 135 4.30 -8.72 0.41
CA SER A 135 4.34 -8.20 1.79
C SER A 135 3.12 -7.31 2.04
N ALA A 136 2.15 -7.82 2.79
CA ALA A 136 0.95 -7.11 3.19
C ALA A 136 1.14 -6.45 4.56
N LEU A 137 0.93 -5.15 4.64
CA LEU A 137 0.97 -4.41 5.89
C LEU A 137 -0.46 -4.02 6.30
N SER A 138 -0.85 -4.36 7.52
CA SER A 138 -2.14 -4.11 8.16
C SER A 138 -3.28 -4.96 7.59
N VAL A 139 -3.66 -4.79 6.32
CA VAL A 139 -4.89 -5.38 5.76
C VAL A 139 -4.68 -6.84 5.37
N PRO A 140 -5.45 -7.79 5.97
CA PRO A 140 -5.38 -9.19 5.63
C PRO A 140 -6.09 -9.48 4.30
N HIS A 141 -6.01 -10.73 3.85
CA HIS A 141 -6.73 -11.23 2.67
C HIS A 141 -8.17 -10.75 2.61
N LEU A 142 -8.59 -10.22 1.46
CA LEU A 142 -9.85 -9.47 1.38
C LEU A 142 -11.10 -10.31 1.74
N LYS A 143 -11.10 -11.63 1.49
CA LYS A 143 -12.20 -12.50 1.97
C LYS A 143 -12.19 -12.64 3.49
N ALA A 144 -11.01 -12.72 4.11
CA ALA A 144 -10.88 -12.78 5.56
C ALA A 144 -11.37 -11.47 6.20
N PHE A 145 -10.95 -10.32 5.65
CA PHE A 145 -11.43 -9.02 6.07
C PHE A 145 -12.95 -8.88 5.91
N MET A 146 -13.49 -9.20 4.73
CA MET A 146 -14.92 -9.08 4.44
C MET A 146 -15.78 -10.03 5.31
N HIS A 147 -15.26 -11.22 5.63
CA HIS A 147 -15.93 -12.11 6.58
C HIS A 147 -15.98 -11.49 7.98
N ALA A 148 -14.83 -11.01 8.48
CA ALA A 148 -14.78 -10.32 9.78
C ALA A 148 -15.66 -9.06 9.81
N TYR A 149 -15.66 -8.26 8.74
CA TYR A 149 -16.54 -7.10 8.62
C TYR A 149 -18.02 -7.45 8.73
N LYS A 150 -18.46 -8.59 8.21
CA LYS A 150 -19.87 -9.04 8.28
C LYS A 150 -20.24 -9.69 9.62
N THR A 151 -19.30 -10.38 10.27
CA THR A 151 -19.62 -11.29 11.39
C THR A 151 -19.04 -10.85 12.74
N ASN A 152 -18.00 -10.00 12.75
CA ASN A 152 -17.31 -9.62 13.99
C ASN A 152 -17.65 -8.20 14.42
N LYS A 153 -18.24 -8.03 15.60
CA LYS A 153 -18.68 -6.72 16.15
C LYS A 153 -17.52 -5.74 16.33
N ASN A 154 -16.33 -6.22 16.68
CA ASN A 154 -15.15 -5.36 16.82
C ASN A 154 -14.72 -4.78 15.48
N GLN A 155 -14.63 -5.63 14.42
CA GLN A 155 -14.32 -5.16 13.07
C GLN A 155 -15.38 -4.20 12.55
N GLN A 156 -16.67 -4.46 12.79
CA GLN A 156 -17.76 -3.55 12.42
C GLN A 156 -17.60 -2.18 13.07
N LYS A 157 -17.22 -2.15 14.36
CA LYS A 157 -16.95 -0.89 15.09
C LYS A 157 -15.76 -0.15 14.48
N LYS A 158 -14.64 -0.83 14.25
CA LYS A 158 -13.43 -0.27 13.64
C LYS A 158 -13.69 0.27 12.22
N SER A 159 -14.59 -0.35 11.46
CA SER A 159 -14.91 0.04 10.08
C SER A 159 -16.05 1.08 9.94
N ARG A 160 -16.52 1.70 11.02
CA ARG A 160 -17.62 2.70 10.94
C ARG A 160 -17.27 3.90 10.06
N TYR A 161 -16.01 4.31 10.06
CA TYR A 161 -15.53 5.41 9.23
C TYR A 161 -15.78 5.20 7.72
N VAL A 162 -15.79 3.95 7.25
CA VAL A 162 -16.11 3.60 5.85
C VAL A 162 -17.50 4.11 5.45
N GLY A 163 -18.47 4.01 6.37
CA GLY A 163 -19.81 4.55 6.16
C GLY A 163 -19.78 6.06 5.90
N PHE A 164 -19.02 6.80 6.69
CA PHE A 164 -18.82 8.24 6.53
C PHE A 164 -18.10 8.56 5.21
N PHE A 165 -17.00 7.89 4.90
CA PHE A 165 -16.22 8.14 3.66
C PHE A 165 -16.99 7.91 2.36
N LYS A 166 -18.06 7.10 2.41
CA LYS A 166 -18.94 6.88 1.26
C LYS A 166 -19.95 8.00 1.01
N LEU A 167 -20.17 8.89 1.96
CA LEU A 167 -21.07 10.02 1.79
C LEU A 167 -20.50 11.00 0.73
N PRO A 168 -21.35 11.63 -0.09
CA PRO A 168 -20.89 12.65 -1.00
C PRO A 168 -20.59 13.95 -0.23
N PHE A 169 -19.55 14.67 -0.62
CA PHE A 169 -19.12 16.01 -0.19
C PHE A 169 -18.78 16.17 1.30
N LEU A 170 -19.45 15.47 2.22
CA LEU A 170 -19.22 15.64 3.67
C LEU A 170 -17.82 15.23 4.12
N PRO A 171 -17.26 14.09 3.70
CA PRO A 171 -15.90 13.72 4.07
C PRO A 171 -14.86 14.70 3.50
N GLU A 172 -15.06 15.15 2.26
CA GLU A 172 -14.16 16.13 1.63
C GLU A 172 -14.16 17.44 2.42
N TYR A 173 -15.32 17.95 2.79
CA TYR A 173 -15.43 19.14 3.63
C TYR A 173 -14.79 18.95 5.00
N TYR A 174 -15.08 17.82 5.66
CA TYR A 174 -14.53 17.48 6.98
C TYR A 174 -12.99 17.46 6.99
N PHE A 175 -12.39 16.83 5.98
CA PHE A 175 -10.94 16.74 5.87
C PHE A 175 -10.28 18.03 5.37
N ALA A 176 -10.95 18.81 4.53
CA ALA A 176 -10.44 20.11 4.07
C ALA A 176 -10.57 21.22 5.13
N PHE A 177 -11.51 21.07 6.08
CA PHE A 177 -11.77 22.09 7.08
C PHE A 177 -10.54 22.38 7.96
N ASN A 178 -10.40 23.64 8.37
CA ASN A 178 -9.36 24.12 9.26
C ASN A 178 -7.94 23.65 8.85
N ASN A 179 -7.57 23.99 7.60
CA ASN A 179 -6.27 23.67 7.02
C ASN A 179 -5.90 22.17 7.18
N HIS A 180 -6.83 21.29 6.85
CA HIS A 180 -6.67 19.82 6.89
C HIS A 180 -6.34 19.28 8.29
N SER A 181 -6.75 19.95 9.36
CA SER A 181 -6.39 19.57 10.73
C SER A 181 -6.75 18.12 11.08
N LYS A 182 -7.84 17.59 10.48
CA LYS A 182 -8.27 16.21 10.68
C LYS A 182 -7.38 15.20 9.93
N LEU A 183 -6.89 15.53 8.76
CA LEU A 183 -5.87 14.70 8.09
C LEU A 183 -4.56 14.72 8.87
N LYS A 184 -4.09 15.90 9.28
CA LYS A 184 -2.88 16.04 10.11
C LYS A 184 -2.93 15.17 11.36
N SER A 185 -4.10 15.07 12.02
CA SER A 185 -4.23 14.23 13.21
C SER A 185 -4.10 12.72 12.93
N LEU A 186 -4.23 12.27 11.69
CA LEU A 186 -3.99 10.88 11.31
C LEU A 186 -2.50 10.57 11.14
N TRP A 187 -1.68 11.56 10.86
CA TRP A 187 -0.25 11.42 10.57
C TRP A 187 0.67 11.73 11.76
N HIS A 188 0.17 11.59 12.98
CA HIS A 188 0.91 11.95 14.20
C HIS A 188 2.18 11.10 14.45
N PHE A 189 2.37 10.00 13.71
CA PHE A 189 3.60 9.20 13.72
C PHE A 189 4.56 9.55 12.57
N SER A 190 4.14 10.40 11.63
CA SER A 190 4.96 10.82 10.50
C SER A 190 5.86 11.99 10.88
N SER A 191 6.99 12.13 10.18
CA SER A 191 7.86 13.33 10.30
C SER A 191 7.15 14.58 9.78
N GLU A 192 7.63 15.77 10.17
CA GLU A 192 7.11 17.04 9.66
C GLU A 192 7.21 17.10 8.13
N GLU A 193 8.31 16.62 7.55
CA GLU A 193 8.51 16.56 6.11
C GLU A 193 7.46 15.66 5.41
N GLN A 194 7.17 14.49 5.97
CA GLN A 194 6.11 13.60 5.46
C GLN A 194 4.73 14.26 5.55
N ILE A 195 4.44 14.94 6.67
CA ILE A 195 3.17 15.65 6.86
C ILE A 195 3.00 16.75 5.82
N ASP A 196 4.04 17.53 5.55
CA ASP A 196 4.03 18.63 4.58
C ASP A 196 3.82 18.09 3.15
N GLU A 197 4.48 17.00 2.78
CA GLU A 197 4.32 16.33 1.50
C GLU A 197 2.86 15.82 1.32
N TYR A 198 2.30 15.16 2.33
CA TYR A 198 0.91 14.72 2.29
C TYR A 198 -0.06 15.89 2.18
N LEU A 199 0.17 16.98 2.91
CA LEU A 199 -0.64 18.19 2.81
C LEU A 199 -0.59 18.80 1.43
N GLN A 200 0.60 18.89 0.83
CA GLN A 200 0.75 19.38 -0.54
C GLN A 200 -0.07 18.54 -1.53
N ALA A 201 -0.05 17.21 -1.38
CA ALA A 201 -0.83 16.32 -2.23
C ALA A 201 -2.34 16.51 -2.02
N PHE A 202 -2.82 16.41 -0.78
CA PHE A 202 -4.27 16.47 -0.47
C PHE A 202 -4.89 17.85 -0.59
N SER A 203 -4.09 18.92 -0.60
CA SER A 203 -4.55 20.29 -0.90
C SER A 203 -4.79 20.53 -2.39
N LYS A 204 -4.29 19.68 -3.28
CA LYS A 204 -4.53 19.81 -4.71
C LYS A 204 -5.99 19.47 -5.03
N LYS A 205 -6.59 20.30 -5.89
CA LYS A 205 -8.01 20.17 -6.29
C LYS A 205 -8.30 18.77 -6.83
N GLY A 206 -9.25 18.08 -6.21
CA GLY A 206 -9.75 16.79 -6.66
C GLY A 206 -9.08 15.57 -6.00
N VAL A 207 -7.88 15.68 -5.43
CA VAL A 207 -7.16 14.55 -4.83
C VAL A 207 -7.96 13.90 -3.69
N LEU A 208 -8.43 14.68 -2.74
CA LEU A 208 -9.22 14.16 -1.62
C LEU A 208 -10.51 13.45 -2.07
N LYS A 209 -11.23 14.03 -3.05
CA LYS A 209 -12.41 13.37 -3.64
C LYS A 209 -12.05 12.06 -4.32
N SER A 210 -10.97 12.05 -5.06
CA SER A 210 -10.51 10.90 -5.84
C SER A 210 -10.04 9.77 -4.95
N SER A 211 -9.26 10.05 -3.93
CA SER A 211 -8.82 9.05 -2.93
C SER A 211 -10.02 8.45 -2.17
N LEU A 212 -11.03 9.26 -1.80
CA LEU A 212 -12.26 8.76 -1.18
C LEU A 212 -13.13 7.93 -2.15
N ASN A 213 -12.99 8.11 -3.46
CA ASN A 213 -13.69 7.27 -4.43
C ASN A 213 -13.25 5.80 -4.40
N TRP A 214 -12.07 5.47 -3.86
CA TRP A 214 -11.69 4.09 -3.62
C TRP A 214 -12.68 3.37 -2.70
N TYR A 215 -13.09 4.02 -1.61
CA TYR A 215 -14.12 3.50 -0.69
C TYR A 215 -15.49 3.42 -1.37
N ARG A 216 -15.87 4.44 -2.14
CA ARG A 216 -17.17 4.53 -2.82
C ARG A 216 -17.32 3.52 -3.95
N ALA A 217 -16.22 3.20 -4.66
CA ALA A 217 -16.22 2.27 -5.78
C ALA A 217 -16.18 0.79 -5.33
N ASN A 218 -15.49 0.48 -4.22
CA ASN A 218 -15.16 -0.89 -3.87
C ASN A 218 -15.90 -1.44 -2.65
N LEU A 219 -16.44 -0.60 -1.77
CA LEU A 219 -17.11 -1.02 -0.53
C LEU A 219 -18.63 -0.75 -0.54
N GLY A 220 -19.25 -0.71 -1.73
CA GLY A 220 -20.68 -0.53 -1.94
C GLY A 220 -21.41 -1.81 -2.32
N ARG A 221 -22.78 -1.75 -2.33
CA ARG A 221 -23.63 -2.88 -2.78
C ARG A 221 -23.42 -3.25 -4.26
N THR A 222 -22.96 -2.31 -5.07
CA THR A 222 -22.70 -2.44 -6.51
C THR A 222 -21.26 -2.75 -6.85
N SER A 223 -20.40 -3.01 -5.87
CA SER A 223 -19.02 -3.41 -6.11
C SER A 223 -18.97 -4.82 -6.69
N SER A 224 -18.96 -4.91 -8.01
CA SER A 224 -18.89 -6.18 -8.77
C SER A 224 -17.48 -6.52 -9.22
N GLY A 225 -16.45 -5.89 -8.62
CA GLY A 225 -15.06 -6.05 -9.04
C GLY A 225 -14.38 -7.34 -8.59
N SER A 226 -13.10 -7.42 -8.83
CA SER A 226 -12.17 -8.53 -8.55
C SER A 226 -12.21 -9.08 -7.11
N ILE A 227 -12.71 -8.31 -6.14
CA ILE A 227 -12.84 -8.75 -4.73
C ILE A 227 -13.65 -10.05 -4.57
N LYS A 228 -14.66 -10.29 -5.41
CA LYS A 228 -15.51 -11.50 -5.32
C LYS A 228 -14.77 -12.79 -5.70
N ASN A 229 -13.74 -12.69 -6.51
CA ASN A 229 -13.02 -13.84 -7.08
C ASN A 229 -11.66 -14.09 -6.40
N ILE A 230 -11.28 -13.31 -5.38
CA ILE A 230 -10.04 -13.56 -4.65
C ILE A 230 -10.10 -14.94 -4.02
N GLY A 231 -9.19 -15.80 -4.45
CA GLY A 231 -9.13 -17.21 -4.07
C GLY A 231 -8.02 -17.52 -3.08
N GLU A 232 -7.48 -18.72 -3.20
CA GLU A 232 -6.30 -19.16 -2.47
C GLU A 232 -5.05 -18.48 -3.04
N VAL A 233 -4.07 -18.23 -2.16
CA VAL A 233 -2.82 -17.54 -2.49
C VAL A 233 -1.68 -18.51 -2.39
N HIS A 234 -0.97 -18.72 -3.52
CA HIS A 234 0.21 -19.58 -3.62
C HIS A 234 1.52 -18.77 -3.59
N THR A 235 1.46 -17.48 -3.87
CA THR A 235 2.62 -16.57 -3.80
C THR A 235 3.15 -16.52 -2.37
N PRO A 236 4.48 -16.60 -2.15
CA PRO A 236 5.09 -16.39 -0.86
C PRO A 236 4.62 -15.08 -0.23
N THR A 237 4.06 -15.15 0.96
CA THR A 237 3.36 -14.03 1.59
C THR A 237 3.87 -13.75 3.00
N LEU A 238 4.18 -12.49 3.26
CA LEU A 238 4.39 -11.91 4.59
C LEU A 238 3.18 -11.04 4.94
N LEU A 239 2.58 -11.25 6.11
CA LEU A 239 1.60 -10.33 6.69
C LEU A 239 2.17 -9.73 7.97
N ILE A 240 2.28 -8.40 8.04
CA ILE A 240 2.64 -7.68 9.25
C ILE A 240 1.42 -6.91 9.74
N TRP A 241 1.07 -7.05 11.01
CA TRP A 241 -0.10 -6.40 11.58
C TRP A 241 0.19 -5.84 12.98
N GLY A 242 -0.33 -4.64 13.24
CA GLY A 242 -0.27 -4.01 14.55
C GLY A 242 -1.46 -4.41 15.42
N ASN A 243 -1.23 -4.93 16.63
CA ASN A 243 -2.32 -5.40 17.50
C ASN A 243 -3.18 -4.25 18.07
N ARG A 244 -2.69 -2.99 17.98
CA ARG A 244 -3.41 -1.77 18.32
C ARG A 244 -4.02 -1.08 17.09
N ASP A 245 -4.01 -1.71 15.92
CA ASP A 245 -4.59 -1.14 14.70
C ASP A 245 -6.04 -0.70 14.90
N SER A 246 -6.33 0.56 14.57
CA SER A 246 -7.65 1.17 14.75
C SER A 246 -8.65 0.83 13.64
N ALA A 247 -8.20 0.37 12.48
CA ALA A 247 -9.00 0.05 11.30
C ALA A 247 -9.21 -1.46 11.13
N ILE A 248 -8.17 -2.26 11.39
CA ILE A 248 -8.15 -3.70 11.17
C ILE A 248 -8.16 -4.44 12.51
N GLY A 249 -9.13 -5.33 12.67
CA GLY A 249 -9.27 -6.15 13.88
C GLY A 249 -8.67 -7.54 13.71
N ARG A 250 -8.29 -8.16 14.83
CA ARG A 250 -7.67 -9.48 14.95
C ARG A 250 -8.41 -10.58 14.17
N ALA A 251 -9.73 -10.60 14.19
CA ALA A 251 -10.52 -11.67 13.58
C ALA A 251 -10.27 -11.85 12.07
N GLY A 252 -10.07 -10.74 11.33
CA GLY A 252 -9.71 -10.80 9.92
C GLY A 252 -8.29 -11.30 9.70
N VAL A 253 -7.37 -10.85 10.55
CA VAL A 253 -5.95 -11.22 10.48
C VAL A 253 -5.74 -12.71 10.79
N GLU A 254 -6.36 -13.22 11.85
CA GLU A 254 -6.30 -14.66 12.19
C GLU A 254 -6.92 -15.55 11.12
N ALA A 255 -7.97 -15.07 10.44
CA ALA A 255 -8.59 -15.81 9.36
C ALA A 255 -7.74 -15.82 8.07
N ASN A 256 -6.70 -15.00 7.97
CA ASN A 256 -5.83 -14.89 6.79
C ASN A 256 -5.22 -16.23 6.38
N ALA A 257 -4.70 -16.98 7.34
CA ALA A 257 -4.03 -18.27 7.11
C ALA A 257 -4.89 -19.29 6.33
N LYS A 258 -6.22 -19.20 6.40
CA LYS A 258 -7.14 -20.10 5.69
C LYS A 258 -7.01 -20.01 4.16
N TYR A 259 -6.54 -18.88 3.67
CA TYR A 259 -6.42 -18.58 2.24
C TYR A 259 -4.99 -18.78 1.73
N MET A 260 -4.02 -19.00 2.62
CA MET A 260 -2.62 -19.18 2.24
C MET A 260 -2.32 -20.64 1.92
N LYS A 261 -1.86 -20.92 0.71
CA LYS A 261 -1.44 -22.24 0.23
C LYS A 261 0.05 -22.29 -0.13
N GLY A 262 0.65 -21.13 -0.36
CA GLY A 262 2.10 -20.99 -0.48
C GLY A 262 2.76 -20.71 0.87
N PRO A 263 4.08 -20.45 0.86
CA PRO A 263 4.82 -20.03 2.04
C PRO A 263 4.18 -18.80 2.70
N TYR A 264 3.96 -18.85 4.00
CA TYR A 264 3.29 -17.77 4.73
C TYR A 264 4.00 -17.47 6.05
N THR A 265 4.29 -16.20 6.25
CA THR A 265 4.82 -15.65 7.50
C THR A 265 3.88 -14.61 8.04
N PHE A 266 3.57 -14.68 9.32
CA PHE A 266 2.78 -13.67 10.03
C PHE A 266 3.60 -13.06 11.15
N ILE A 267 3.63 -11.73 11.21
CA ILE A 267 4.29 -10.97 12.27
C ILE A 267 3.27 -10.04 12.91
N GLU A 268 3.09 -10.19 14.22
CA GLU A 268 2.31 -9.28 15.06
C GLU A 268 3.26 -8.33 15.80
N LEU A 269 2.96 -7.02 15.71
CA LEU A 269 3.72 -5.99 16.40
C LEU A 269 2.80 -5.25 17.40
N ASP A 270 3.37 -4.76 18.50
CA ASP A 270 2.64 -3.93 19.47
C ASP A 270 2.62 -2.47 19.05
N VAL A 271 1.98 -2.20 17.89
CA VAL A 271 1.84 -0.88 17.26
C VAL A 271 0.44 -0.70 16.70
N GLY A 272 0.12 0.50 16.19
CA GLY A 272 -1.14 0.83 15.55
C GLY A 272 -1.19 0.45 14.06
N HIS A 273 -1.91 1.28 13.30
CA HIS A 273 -2.15 1.09 11.87
C HIS A 273 -0.94 1.49 11.01
N TRP A 274 -0.18 2.48 11.45
CA TRP A 274 0.91 3.12 10.69
C TRP A 274 2.23 2.39 10.91
N LEU A 275 2.27 1.12 10.48
CA LEU A 275 3.33 0.15 10.78
C LEU A 275 4.73 0.67 10.45
N ILE A 276 4.90 1.30 9.27
CA ILE A 276 6.20 1.77 8.81
C ILE A 276 6.69 2.97 9.63
N GLN A 277 5.79 3.84 10.08
CA GLN A 277 6.13 5.00 10.90
C GLN A 277 6.32 4.63 12.37
N GLU A 278 5.50 3.69 12.89
CA GLU A 278 5.53 3.31 14.31
C GLU A 278 6.65 2.31 14.64
N SER A 279 7.13 1.52 13.67
CA SER A 279 8.12 0.45 13.89
C SER A 279 9.01 0.21 12.68
N PHE A 280 9.62 1.28 12.15
CA PHE A 280 10.39 1.26 10.90
C PHE A 280 11.38 0.12 10.82
N GLN A 281 12.27 0.00 11.81
CA GLN A 281 13.35 -1.00 11.79
C GLN A 281 12.81 -2.43 11.66
N LYS A 282 11.86 -2.83 12.52
CA LYS A 282 11.30 -4.20 12.49
C LYS A 282 10.54 -4.49 11.21
N VAL A 283 9.82 -3.49 10.69
CA VAL A 283 9.03 -3.64 9.47
C VAL A 283 9.94 -3.71 8.25
N SER A 284 10.93 -2.83 8.14
CA SER A 284 11.88 -2.81 7.02
C SER A 284 12.73 -4.08 6.98
N GLU A 285 13.28 -4.53 8.12
CA GLU A 285 14.03 -5.80 8.22
C GLU A 285 13.18 -6.98 7.76
N ALA A 286 11.94 -7.10 8.25
CA ALA A 286 11.05 -8.21 7.86
C ALA A 286 10.70 -8.19 6.36
N ILE A 287 10.51 -7.01 5.76
CA ILE A 287 10.27 -6.86 4.31
C ILE A 287 11.51 -7.27 3.53
N ILE A 288 12.69 -6.77 3.90
CA ILE A 288 13.96 -7.06 3.23
C ILE A 288 14.26 -8.57 3.28
N ASP A 289 14.15 -9.19 4.45
CA ASP A 289 14.37 -10.61 4.62
C ASP A 289 13.40 -11.46 3.78
N HIS A 290 12.12 -11.06 3.75
CA HIS A 290 11.12 -11.73 2.92
C HIS A 290 11.42 -11.62 1.44
N ILE A 291 11.79 -10.44 0.95
CA ILE A 291 12.17 -10.21 -0.43
C ILE A 291 13.41 -11.03 -0.78
N LYS A 292 14.51 -10.93 -0.02
CA LYS A 292 15.75 -11.70 -0.22
C LYS A 292 15.50 -13.21 -0.35
N LYS A 293 14.62 -13.74 0.48
CA LYS A 293 14.30 -15.19 0.50
C LYS A 293 13.68 -15.68 -0.79
N TYR A 294 13.01 -14.82 -1.55
CA TYR A 294 12.25 -15.17 -2.76
C TYR A 294 12.72 -14.43 -4.02
N SER A 295 13.84 -13.76 -3.95
CA SER A 295 14.49 -13.15 -5.12
C SER A 295 15.03 -14.22 -6.08
N ILE A 296 14.98 -13.89 -7.38
CA ILE A 296 15.43 -14.79 -8.43
C ILE A 296 16.92 -14.57 -8.73
N LEU A 297 17.40 -13.35 -8.55
CA LEU A 297 18.75 -12.94 -8.92
C LEU A 297 19.32 -12.01 -7.85
N ILE A 298 20.27 -12.49 -7.06
CA ILE A 298 21.42 -11.72 -6.62
C ILE A 298 22.56 -12.75 -6.53
N GLU A 299 23.29 -12.96 -7.63
CA GLU A 299 24.66 -13.50 -7.62
C GLU A 299 25.65 -12.34 -7.59
#